data_c516b2271eb7c62756b1944773cf10ed
#
_entry.id   c516b2271eb7c62756b1944773cf10ed
#
_cell.length_a   1.000
_cell.length_b   1.000
_cell.length_c   1.000
_cell.angle_alpha   90.00
_cell.angle_beta   90.00
_cell.angle_gamma   90.00
#
_symmetry.space_group_name_H-M   'P 1'
#
loop_
_entity.id
_entity.type
_entity.pdbx_description
1 polymer ?
#
loop_
_entity_poly.entity_id
_entity_poly.type
_entity_poly.pdbx_seq_one_letter_code
_entity_poly.pdbx_strand_id
1 'polypeptide(L)'
;MKKSKIAGIGFNVPDNIVKNHDIEEMMDTTDEWIQTRSGIKERRWVLPGTANSDLALPACVKAIENAGITPNDIDAIIVGTVSSDYNFPGMAPIIQRKLGITSNIPAYDISAACSAFIYLLEMGDQYIKSGKYSNVLLVGSDLMSTIIERTPKGRATGVLFGDGSGAVVLQESDDDLSLIHI
;
A
#
# COMPACT_ATOMS: atom_id res chain seq x y z
N MET A 1 -25.15 -13.37 8.06
CA MET A 1 -24.26 -12.52 7.27
C MET A 1 -22.91 -13.20 7.25
N LYS A 2 -22.25 -13.30 6.10
CA LYS A 2 -20.87 -13.79 6.01
C LYS A 2 -19.96 -12.89 6.82
N LYS A 3 -18.86 -13.43 7.32
CA LYS A 3 -17.83 -12.68 8.05
C LYS A 3 -16.58 -12.63 7.18
N SER A 4 -15.75 -11.62 7.37
CA SER A 4 -14.47 -11.51 6.68
C SER A 4 -13.31 -11.63 7.65
N LYS A 5 -12.19 -12.16 7.18
CA LYS A 5 -10.91 -12.22 7.88
C LYS A 5 -9.78 -11.73 6.98
N ILE A 6 -8.71 -11.25 7.58
CA ILE A 6 -7.44 -11.08 6.88
C ILE A 6 -6.80 -12.46 6.78
N ALA A 7 -6.74 -12.99 5.57
CA ALA A 7 -6.20 -14.32 5.30
C ALA A 7 -4.71 -14.28 4.95
N GLY A 8 -4.24 -13.19 4.36
CA GLY A 8 -2.83 -13.02 4.01
C GLY A 8 -2.40 -11.57 4.07
N ILE A 9 -1.16 -11.34 4.46
CA ILE A 9 -0.54 -10.02 4.56
C ILE A 9 0.79 -10.07 3.82
N GLY A 10 1.11 -9.01 3.09
CA GLY A 10 2.40 -8.80 2.47
C GLY A 10 2.81 -7.33 2.55
N PHE A 11 4.11 -7.08 2.56
CA PHE A 11 4.64 -5.74 2.46
C PHE A 11 5.92 -5.72 1.64
N ASN A 12 6.25 -4.56 1.12
CA ASN A 12 7.49 -4.30 0.42
C ASN A 12 7.94 -2.86 0.63
N VAL A 13 9.24 -2.66 0.82
CA VAL A 13 9.87 -1.34 0.95
C VAL A 13 11.12 -1.30 0.07
N PRO A 14 11.53 -0.13 -0.42
CA PRO A 14 12.77 0.00 -1.19
C PRO A 14 14.00 -0.42 -0.39
N ASP A 15 15.01 -0.95 -1.08
CA ASP A 15 16.29 -1.29 -0.45
C ASP A 15 17.13 -0.06 -0.10
N ASN A 16 16.94 1.03 -0.82
CA ASN A 16 17.69 2.26 -0.61
C ASN A 16 17.27 2.95 0.70
N ILE A 17 18.22 3.01 1.64
CA ILE A 17 18.06 3.65 2.94
C ILE A 17 18.52 5.10 2.84
N VAL A 18 17.67 6.02 3.29
CA VAL A 18 17.96 7.44 3.41
C VAL A 18 17.96 7.82 4.89
N LYS A 19 19.09 8.18 5.42
CA LYS A 19 19.26 8.60 6.82
C LYS A 19 18.97 10.08 7.02
N ASN A 20 18.80 10.52 8.25
CA ASN A 20 18.61 11.94 8.55
C ASN A 20 19.78 12.79 8.06
N HIS A 21 20.99 12.26 8.10
CA HIS A 21 22.18 12.95 7.59
C HIS A 21 22.10 13.27 6.09
N ASP A 22 21.52 12.34 5.30
CA ASP A 22 21.29 12.57 3.87
C ASP A 22 20.22 13.67 3.64
N ILE A 23 19.29 13.82 4.58
CA ILE A 23 18.27 14.88 4.55
C ILE A 23 18.86 16.26 4.88
N GLU A 24 19.84 16.33 5.79
CA GLU A 24 20.53 17.59 6.14
C GLU A 24 21.21 18.23 4.92
N GLU A 25 21.67 17.43 3.96
CA GLU A 25 22.27 17.93 2.72
C GLU A 25 21.25 18.62 1.79
N MET A 26 19.97 18.29 1.93
CA MET A 26 18.90 18.77 1.05
C MET A 26 18.01 19.82 1.70
N MET A 27 17.91 19.82 3.03
CA MET A 27 16.95 20.59 3.78
C MET A 27 17.61 21.27 4.99
N ASP A 28 17.10 22.42 5.39
CA ASP A 28 17.52 23.13 6.61
C ASP A 28 16.98 22.39 7.85
N THR A 29 17.65 21.32 8.25
CA THR A 29 17.29 20.46 9.39
C THR A 29 18.54 19.79 9.99
N THR A 30 18.36 19.07 11.10
CA THR A 30 19.41 18.24 11.72
C THR A 30 18.82 16.90 12.15
N ASP A 31 19.67 15.89 12.30
CA ASP A 31 19.29 14.57 12.84
C ASP A 31 18.61 14.71 14.20
N GLU A 32 19.17 15.53 15.10
CA GLU A 32 18.60 15.81 16.43
C GLU A 32 17.19 16.43 16.31
N TRP A 33 17.01 17.39 15.40
CA TRP A 33 15.72 18.04 15.18
C TRP A 33 14.67 17.03 14.70
N ILE A 34 15.02 16.16 13.75
CA ILE A 34 14.11 15.15 13.20
C ILE A 34 13.76 14.12 14.28
N GLN A 35 14.75 13.57 14.98
CA GLN A 35 14.53 12.55 16.00
C GLN A 35 13.71 13.07 17.17
N THR A 36 13.99 14.26 17.66
CA THR A 36 13.26 14.85 18.80
C THR A 36 11.77 15.02 18.50
N ARG A 37 11.39 15.31 17.24
CA ARG A 37 10.01 15.58 16.84
C ARG A 37 9.26 14.37 16.32
N SER A 38 9.94 13.41 15.72
CA SER A 38 9.30 12.30 15.02
C SER A 38 9.79 10.92 15.44
N GLY A 39 10.97 10.84 16.07
CA GLY A 39 11.63 9.56 16.36
C GLY A 39 12.25 8.91 15.11
N ILE A 40 12.09 9.50 13.91
CA ILE A 40 12.56 8.90 12.66
C ILE A 40 14.07 9.02 12.55
N LYS A 41 14.75 7.89 12.31
CA LYS A 41 16.19 7.81 12.09
C LYS A 41 16.53 7.62 10.62
N GLU A 42 15.70 6.90 9.89
CA GLU A 42 15.87 6.59 8.47
C GLU A 42 14.52 6.37 7.79
N ARG A 43 14.50 6.44 6.46
CA ARG A 43 13.36 6.10 5.61
C ARG A 43 13.86 5.36 4.38
N ARG A 44 12.93 4.79 3.63
CA ARG A 44 13.22 4.11 2.38
C ARG A 44 12.69 4.94 1.23
N TRP A 45 13.53 5.19 0.24
CA TRP A 45 13.14 5.90 -1.00
C TRP A 45 13.47 5.05 -2.20
N VAL A 46 12.57 4.99 -3.16
CA VAL A 46 12.83 4.31 -4.43
C VAL A 46 13.93 5.02 -5.22
N LEU A 47 14.59 4.25 -6.07
CA LEU A 47 15.49 4.81 -7.08
C LEU A 47 14.67 5.51 -8.17
N PRO A 48 15.23 6.55 -8.84
CA PRO A 48 14.57 7.21 -9.94
C PRO A 48 14.11 6.23 -11.03
N GLY A 49 12.87 6.42 -11.51
CA GLY A 49 12.28 5.58 -12.55
C GLY A 49 11.53 4.34 -12.04
N THR A 50 11.51 4.08 -10.72
CA THR A 50 10.69 3.02 -10.15
C THR A 50 9.22 3.44 -10.17
N ALA A 51 8.35 2.58 -10.72
CA ALA A 51 6.91 2.78 -10.68
C ALA A 51 6.32 2.30 -9.34
N ASN A 52 5.24 2.94 -8.87
CA ASN A 52 4.57 2.54 -7.62
C ASN A 52 4.01 1.11 -7.72
N SER A 53 3.51 0.73 -8.88
CA SER A 53 3.04 -0.63 -9.12
C SER A 53 4.17 -1.68 -9.09
N ASP A 54 5.44 -1.29 -9.35
CA ASP A 54 6.60 -2.19 -9.19
C ASP A 54 6.92 -2.39 -7.71
N LEU A 55 6.79 -1.33 -6.89
CA LEU A 55 6.95 -1.44 -5.45
C LEU A 55 5.82 -2.27 -4.82
N ALA A 56 4.59 -2.13 -5.31
CA ALA A 56 3.42 -2.83 -4.77
C ALA A 56 3.35 -4.32 -5.13
N LEU A 57 3.87 -4.70 -6.30
CA LEU A 57 3.75 -6.08 -6.80
C LEU A 57 4.29 -7.14 -5.83
N PRO A 58 5.49 -7.03 -5.24
CA PRO A 58 5.98 -8.02 -4.28
C PRO A 58 5.13 -8.12 -3.01
N ALA A 59 4.55 -7.01 -2.55
CA ALA A 59 3.63 -7.02 -1.41
C ALA A 59 2.36 -7.80 -1.73
N CYS A 60 1.79 -7.60 -2.93
CA CYS A 60 0.61 -8.33 -3.40
C CYS A 60 0.89 -9.83 -3.51
N VAL A 61 2.02 -10.22 -4.11
CA VAL A 61 2.42 -11.63 -4.25
C VAL A 61 2.51 -12.30 -2.88
N LYS A 62 3.22 -11.67 -1.93
CA LYS A 62 3.33 -12.20 -0.55
C LYS A 62 1.99 -12.33 0.15
N ALA A 63 1.08 -11.34 -0.01
CA ALA A 63 -0.25 -11.42 0.58
C ALA A 63 -1.08 -12.58 0.02
N ILE A 64 -1.02 -12.80 -1.30
CA ILE A 64 -1.71 -13.89 -1.98
C ILE A 64 -1.15 -15.26 -1.56
N GLU A 65 0.18 -15.39 -1.52
CA GLU A 65 0.85 -16.62 -1.04
C GLU A 65 0.50 -16.92 0.41
N ASN A 66 0.53 -15.92 1.29
CA ASN A 66 0.19 -16.08 2.71
C ASN A 66 -1.30 -16.40 2.93
N ALA A 67 -2.17 -16.02 2.01
CA ALA A 67 -3.58 -16.41 2.02
C ALA A 67 -3.81 -17.84 1.51
N GLY A 68 -2.79 -18.51 0.99
CA GLY A 68 -2.87 -19.88 0.46
C GLY A 68 -3.66 -19.99 -0.84
N ILE A 69 -3.70 -18.93 -1.64
CA ILE A 69 -4.44 -18.86 -2.91
C ILE A 69 -3.51 -18.48 -4.07
N THR A 70 -4.05 -18.48 -5.29
CA THR A 70 -3.37 -18.02 -6.49
C THR A 70 -3.90 -16.66 -6.94
N PRO A 71 -3.18 -15.90 -7.79
CA PRO A 71 -3.70 -14.64 -8.32
C PRO A 71 -5.06 -14.76 -9.00
N ASN A 72 -5.34 -15.87 -9.66
CA ASN A 72 -6.61 -16.08 -10.36
C ASN A 72 -7.81 -16.38 -9.45
N ASP A 73 -7.57 -16.58 -8.15
CA ASP A 73 -8.63 -16.72 -7.14
C ASP A 73 -9.10 -15.35 -6.60
N ILE A 74 -8.44 -14.26 -6.97
CA ILE A 74 -8.83 -12.89 -6.57
C ILE A 74 -10.07 -12.45 -7.37
N ASP A 75 -11.08 -11.98 -6.65
CA ASP A 75 -12.37 -11.52 -7.20
C ASP A 75 -12.44 -10.00 -7.41
N ALA A 76 -11.63 -9.24 -6.66
CA ALA A 76 -11.56 -7.79 -6.78
C ALA A 76 -10.22 -7.24 -6.26
N ILE A 77 -9.74 -6.13 -6.83
CA ILE A 77 -8.55 -5.41 -6.39
C ILE A 77 -8.94 -3.96 -6.09
N ILE A 78 -8.62 -3.46 -4.91
CA ILE A 78 -8.80 -2.07 -4.55
C ILE A 78 -7.47 -1.51 -4.05
N VAL A 79 -7.02 -0.40 -4.62
CA VAL A 79 -5.76 0.25 -4.27
C VAL A 79 -6.03 1.61 -3.63
N GLY A 80 -5.39 1.89 -2.51
CA GLY A 80 -5.32 3.21 -1.89
C GLY A 80 -3.97 3.85 -2.20
N THR A 81 -3.96 4.93 -2.95
CA THR A 81 -2.73 5.63 -3.32
C THR A 81 -2.99 7.10 -3.65
N VAL A 82 -1.97 7.94 -3.46
CA VAL A 82 -1.91 9.33 -3.94
C VAL A 82 -0.77 9.55 -4.94
N SER A 83 -0.04 8.49 -5.25
CA SER A 83 1.14 8.49 -6.15
C SER A 83 1.05 7.40 -7.21
N SER A 84 -0.11 7.29 -7.86
CA SER A 84 -0.36 6.35 -8.96
C SER A 84 0.65 6.52 -10.09
N ASP A 85 0.99 5.44 -10.79
CA ASP A 85 1.92 5.48 -11.94
C ASP A 85 1.42 6.41 -13.05
N TYR A 86 0.10 6.44 -13.24
CA TYR A 86 -0.59 7.27 -14.23
C TYR A 86 -1.87 7.86 -13.64
N ASN A 87 -2.35 8.94 -14.22
CA ASN A 87 -3.68 9.47 -13.92
C ASN A 87 -4.79 8.52 -14.43
N PHE A 88 -4.52 7.80 -15.52
CA PHE A 88 -5.37 6.78 -16.11
C PHE A 88 -4.54 5.86 -17.03
N PRO A 89 -4.72 4.52 -16.97
CA PRO A 89 -5.55 3.81 -15.97
C PRO A 89 -5.00 3.98 -14.55
N GLY A 90 -5.84 3.69 -13.54
CA GLY A 90 -5.41 3.62 -12.15
C GLY A 90 -4.42 2.50 -11.89
N MET A 91 -3.87 2.43 -10.69
CA MET A 91 -2.84 1.47 -10.31
C MET A 91 -3.39 0.04 -10.17
N ALA A 92 -4.64 -0.14 -9.73
CA ALA A 92 -5.25 -1.46 -9.55
C ALA A 92 -5.31 -2.29 -10.84
N PRO A 93 -5.73 -1.76 -12.00
CA PRO A 93 -5.65 -2.49 -13.28
C PRO A 93 -4.22 -2.84 -13.70
N ILE A 94 -3.24 -2.01 -13.35
CA ILE A 94 -1.83 -2.27 -13.64
C ILE A 94 -1.34 -3.44 -12.79
N ILE A 95 -1.66 -3.45 -11.49
CA ILE A 95 -1.36 -4.57 -10.57
C ILE A 95 -2.03 -5.85 -11.05
N GLN A 96 -3.32 -5.79 -11.44
CA GLN A 96 -4.03 -6.93 -12.01
C GLN A 96 -3.24 -7.57 -13.16
N ARG A 97 -2.81 -6.75 -14.11
CA ARG A 97 -2.00 -7.22 -15.26
C ARG A 97 -0.66 -7.80 -14.82
N LYS A 98 0.05 -7.14 -13.89
CA LYS A 98 1.36 -7.59 -13.39
C LYS A 98 1.27 -8.92 -12.63
N LEU A 99 0.16 -9.17 -11.93
CA LEU A 99 -0.14 -10.44 -11.27
C LEU A 99 -0.54 -11.55 -12.24
N GLY A 100 -0.75 -11.25 -13.53
CA GLY A 100 -1.17 -12.22 -14.54
C GLY A 100 -2.64 -12.64 -14.43
N ILE A 101 -3.48 -11.85 -13.75
CA ILE A 101 -4.91 -12.13 -13.60
C ILE A 101 -5.59 -11.83 -14.95
N THR A 102 -6.17 -12.85 -15.55
CA THR A 102 -6.81 -12.75 -16.88
C THR A 102 -8.33 -12.63 -16.81
N SER A 103 -8.93 -12.91 -15.66
CA SER A 103 -10.38 -12.76 -15.43
C SER A 103 -10.80 -11.29 -15.37
N ASN A 104 -12.02 -11.02 -15.80
CA ASN A 104 -12.62 -9.69 -15.69
C ASN A 104 -13.11 -9.46 -14.25
N ILE A 105 -12.26 -8.86 -13.44
CA ILE A 105 -12.57 -8.50 -12.06
C ILE A 105 -12.60 -6.96 -11.90
N PRO A 106 -13.36 -6.42 -10.95
CA PRO A 106 -13.24 -5.02 -10.58
C PRO A 106 -11.84 -4.71 -10.05
N ALA A 107 -11.20 -3.71 -10.66
CA ALA A 107 -9.90 -3.21 -10.25
C ALA A 107 -9.92 -1.69 -10.33
N TYR A 108 -9.83 -1.00 -9.18
CA TYR A 108 -9.94 0.46 -9.11
C TYR A 108 -9.19 1.02 -7.91
N ASP A 109 -8.88 2.32 -8.00
CA ASP A 109 -8.16 3.04 -6.97
C ASP A 109 -9.10 3.95 -6.18
N ILE A 110 -8.75 4.21 -4.92
CA ILE A 110 -9.30 5.30 -4.11
C ILE A 110 -8.18 6.24 -3.68
N SER A 111 -8.47 7.54 -3.70
CA SER A 111 -7.56 8.58 -3.24
C SER A 111 -8.10 9.17 -1.93
N ALA A 112 -7.57 8.69 -0.80
CA ALA A 112 -7.93 9.16 0.53
C ALA A 112 -6.71 9.28 1.47
N ALA A 113 -5.52 9.35 0.89
CA ALA A 113 -4.25 9.48 1.61
C ALA A 113 -4.14 8.50 2.79
N CYS A 114 -3.74 8.99 3.97
CA CYS A 114 -3.53 8.15 5.16
C CYS A 114 -4.77 7.38 5.62
N SER A 115 -5.99 7.80 5.25
CA SER A 115 -7.23 7.12 5.59
C SER A 115 -7.60 6.01 4.61
N ALA A 116 -6.95 5.95 3.45
CA ALA A 116 -7.32 5.06 2.36
C ALA A 116 -7.42 3.60 2.81
N PHE A 117 -6.42 3.09 3.52
CA PHE A 117 -6.38 1.68 3.90
C PHE A 117 -7.54 1.26 4.82
N ILE A 118 -7.98 2.15 5.71
CA ILE A 118 -9.14 1.89 6.57
C ILE A 118 -10.43 1.79 5.72
N TYR A 119 -10.57 2.68 4.72
CA TYR A 119 -11.70 2.61 3.79
C TYR A 119 -11.66 1.36 2.92
N LEU A 120 -10.45 0.92 2.49
CA LEU A 120 -10.30 -0.35 1.76
C LEU A 120 -10.78 -1.53 2.59
N LEU A 121 -10.41 -1.60 3.88
CA LEU A 121 -10.85 -2.66 4.78
C LEU A 121 -12.36 -2.70 4.91
N GLU A 122 -12.99 -1.53 5.09
CA GLU A 122 -14.46 -1.44 5.16
C GLU A 122 -15.12 -1.89 3.85
N MET A 123 -14.64 -1.41 2.70
CA MET A 123 -15.18 -1.79 1.40
C MET A 123 -15.03 -3.28 1.14
N GLY A 124 -13.85 -3.84 1.39
CA GLY A 124 -13.57 -5.26 1.23
C GLY A 124 -14.44 -6.13 2.16
N ASP A 125 -14.61 -5.73 3.41
CA ASP A 125 -15.48 -6.39 4.37
C ASP A 125 -16.94 -6.41 3.88
N GLN A 126 -17.45 -5.29 3.36
CA GLN A 126 -18.79 -5.23 2.81
C GLN A 126 -18.97 -6.13 1.57
N TYR A 127 -17.96 -6.22 0.71
CA TYR A 127 -17.98 -7.13 -0.43
C TYR A 127 -18.08 -8.60 -0.01
N ILE A 128 -17.32 -9.01 1.00
CA ILE A 128 -17.38 -10.36 1.55
C ILE A 128 -18.72 -10.60 2.24
N LYS A 129 -19.14 -9.69 3.12
CA LYS A 129 -20.41 -9.80 3.88
C LYS A 129 -21.65 -9.89 3.00
N SER A 130 -21.65 -9.17 1.88
CA SER A 130 -22.73 -9.25 0.90
C SER A 130 -22.76 -10.56 0.11
N GLY A 131 -21.71 -11.38 0.20
CA GLY A 131 -21.53 -12.59 -0.58
C GLY A 131 -21.19 -12.35 -2.05
N LYS A 132 -20.83 -11.10 -2.42
CA LYS A 132 -20.51 -10.75 -3.79
C LYS A 132 -19.15 -11.29 -4.23
N TYR A 133 -18.17 -11.25 -3.34
CA TYR A 133 -16.80 -11.73 -3.56
C TYR A 133 -16.36 -12.59 -2.38
N SER A 134 -15.42 -13.51 -2.64
CA SER A 134 -14.83 -14.41 -1.64
C SER A 134 -13.39 -14.05 -1.31
N ASN A 135 -12.65 -13.46 -2.25
CA ASN A 135 -11.26 -13.06 -2.11
C ASN A 135 -11.06 -11.64 -2.64
N VAL A 136 -10.74 -10.70 -1.76
CA VAL A 136 -10.51 -9.29 -2.13
C VAL A 136 -9.09 -8.89 -1.79
N LEU A 137 -8.32 -8.44 -2.78
CA LEU A 137 -6.99 -7.89 -2.59
C LEU A 137 -7.08 -6.39 -2.34
N LEU A 138 -6.60 -5.95 -1.19
CA LEU A 138 -6.52 -4.56 -0.77
C LEU A 138 -5.05 -4.15 -0.70
N VAL A 139 -4.70 -3.02 -1.32
CA VAL A 139 -3.31 -2.55 -1.43
C VAL A 139 -3.23 -1.08 -1.01
N GLY A 140 -2.35 -0.77 -0.07
CA GLY A 140 -1.93 0.60 0.23
C GLY A 140 -0.49 0.78 -0.24
N SER A 141 -0.23 1.71 -1.14
CA SER A 141 1.10 1.90 -1.69
C SER A 141 1.34 3.33 -2.12
N ASP A 142 2.44 3.93 -1.66
CA ASP A 142 2.82 5.28 -2.04
C ASP A 142 4.33 5.44 -2.23
N LEU A 143 4.69 6.18 -3.27
CA LEU A 143 6.04 6.72 -3.51
C LEU A 143 6.09 8.18 -3.07
N MET A 144 6.07 8.41 -1.76
CA MET A 144 6.07 9.76 -1.20
C MET A 144 7.34 10.53 -1.57
N SER A 145 8.47 9.84 -1.74
CA SER A 145 9.73 10.45 -2.15
C SER A 145 9.65 11.15 -3.51
N THR A 146 8.68 10.82 -4.35
CA THR A 146 8.51 11.41 -5.69
C THR A 146 7.68 12.68 -5.69
N ILE A 147 6.88 12.92 -4.65
CA ILE A 147 5.93 14.04 -4.55
C ILE A 147 6.27 15.04 -3.45
N ILE A 148 7.14 14.68 -2.49
CA ILE A 148 7.61 15.62 -1.47
C ILE A 148 8.60 16.63 -2.05
N GLU A 149 8.52 17.87 -1.57
CA GLU A 149 9.49 18.90 -1.91
C GLU A 149 10.80 18.68 -1.14
N ARG A 150 11.91 18.44 -1.88
CA ARG A 150 13.26 18.20 -1.32
C ARG A 150 14.07 19.47 -1.28
N THR A 151 13.48 20.55 -0.77
CA THR A 151 14.13 21.85 -0.61
C THR A 151 14.00 22.31 0.83
N PRO A 152 14.72 23.37 1.26
CA PRO A 152 14.54 23.91 2.61
C PRO A 152 13.08 24.25 2.98
N LYS A 153 12.24 24.60 2.00
CA LYS A 153 10.81 24.86 2.22
C LYS A 153 10.00 23.60 2.52
N GLY A 154 10.40 22.45 1.95
CA GLY A 154 9.73 21.17 2.13
C GLY A 154 10.02 20.47 3.45
N ARG A 155 10.85 21.04 4.34
CA ARG A 155 11.28 20.42 5.60
C ARG A 155 10.14 19.82 6.42
N ALA A 156 9.01 20.51 6.52
CA ALA A 156 7.89 20.07 7.37
C ALA A 156 7.32 18.69 6.99
N THR A 157 7.40 18.32 5.71
CA THR A 157 6.90 17.06 5.18
C THR A 157 8.01 16.13 4.71
N GLY A 158 9.07 16.67 4.10
CA GLY A 158 10.16 15.91 3.52
C GLY A 158 10.94 15.02 4.51
N VAL A 159 10.97 15.43 5.79
CA VAL A 159 11.63 14.65 6.85
C VAL A 159 10.79 13.46 7.34
N LEU A 160 9.48 13.43 7.05
CA LEU A 160 8.55 12.46 7.62
C LEU A 160 8.32 11.24 6.74
N PHE A 161 8.34 11.41 5.42
CA PHE A 161 7.83 10.40 4.51
C PHE A 161 8.91 9.53 3.88
N GLY A 162 8.55 8.27 3.68
CA GLY A 162 9.26 7.28 2.88
C GLY A 162 8.31 6.59 1.91
N ASP A 163 8.83 5.65 1.15
CA ASP A 163 8.10 4.86 0.18
C ASP A 163 7.84 3.47 0.74
N GLY A 164 6.69 2.91 0.43
CA GLY A 164 6.33 1.59 0.90
C GLY A 164 5.02 1.10 0.33
N SER A 165 4.83 -0.19 0.38
CA SER A 165 3.60 -0.87 0.00
C SER A 165 3.23 -1.94 1.00
N GLY A 166 1.94 -2.02 1.32
CA GLY A 166 1.31 -3.09 2.07
C GLY A 166 0.12 -3.65 1.30
N ALA A 167 -0.10 -4.95 1.41
CA ALA A 167 -1.25 -5.61 0.81
C ALA A 167 -1.85 -6.61 1.78
N VAL A 168 -3.17 -6.77 1.73
CA VAL A 168 -3.89 -7.81 2.45
C VAL A 168 -4.87 -8.50 1.52
N VAL A 169 -5.07 -9.80 1.74
CA VAL A 169 -6.18 -10.55 1.15
C VAL A 169 -7.24 -10.74 2.23
N LEU A 170 -8.45 -10.22 1.96
CA LEU A 170 -9.63 -10.55 2.74
C LEU A 170 -10.31 -11.79 2.15
N GLN A 171 -10.70 -12.70 3.03
CA GLN A 171 -11.48 -13.90 2.69
C GLN A 171 -12.71 -14.02 3.57
N GLU A 172 -13.69 -14.79 3.08
CA GLU A 172 -14.81 -15.24 3.89
C GLU A 172 -14.31 -16.11 5.07
N SER A 173 -14.95 -15.95 6.21
CA SER A 173 -14.67 -16.74 7.42
C SER A 173 -15.95 -17.30 8.00
N ASP A 174 -15.92 -18.58 8.36
CA ASP A 174 -16.96 -19.24 9.15
C ASP A 174 -16.73 -19.09 10.66
N ASP A 175 -15.52 -18.63 11.05
CA ASP A 175 -15.16 -18.41 12.45
C ASP A 175 -15.89 -17.21 13.05
N ASP A 176 -16.12 -17.23 14.38
CA ASP A 176 -16.67 -16.09 15.10
C ASP A 176 -15.73 -14.89 15.21
N LEU A 177 -14.49 -15.02 14.74
CA LEU A 177 -13.51 -13.96 14.63
C LEU A 177 -13.87 -13.05 13.45
N SER A 178 -14.14 -11.78 13.72
CA SER A 178 -14.28 -10.72 12.71
C SER A 178 -13.00 -9.88 12.66
N LEU A 179 -12.87 -8.99 11.67
CA LEU A 179 -11.78 -8.02 11.56
C LEU A 179 -11.53 -7.19 12.84
N ILE A 180 -12.48 -7.15 13.75
CA ILE A 180 -12.40 -6.44 15.04
C ILE A 180 -11.47 -7.17 16.04
N HIS A 181 -11.10 -8.42 15.80
CA HIS A 181 -10.34 -9.26 16.73
C HIS A 181 -8.89 -9.51 16.27
N ILE A 182 -8.36 -8.63 15.42
CA ILE A 182 -6.95 -8.67 15.02
C ILE A 182 -6.05 -8.10 16.11
#